data_ab0726b040dc95ffb139968e5d87e049
#
_entry.id   ab0726b040dc95ffb139968e5d87e049
#
_cell.length_a   1.000
_cell.length_b   1.000
_cell.length_c   1.000
_cell.angle_alpha   90.00
_cell.angle_beta   90.00
_cell.angle_gamma   90.00
#
_symmetry.space_group_name_H-M   'P 1'
#
loop_
_entity.id
_entity.type
_entity.pdbx_description
1 polymer ?
#
loop_
_entity_poly.entity_id
_entity_poly.type
_entity_poly.pdbx_seq_one_letter_code
_entity_poly.pdbx_strand_id
1 'polypeptide(L)'
;MFGTMIEIENALPKDIATINVKFIKKIINEVCKGYVTKIVWRDNKYIPPVEEHLKVTLITCFYWAINCIALVVFEENVTKEVLEWMSTFPPIVKDSCIVSRLMDDIVAHEFETERNNVATAVTCHMKEYGTTKEEASEVLWDVVENAWKDMNKEYLNRTDIPASLLVRVINLARMMETMYNEIDGYTDSAILKNRISLLLEKPISF
;
A
#
# COMPACT_ATOMS: atom_id res chain seq x y z
N MET A 1 10.30 -2.11 -15.98
CA MET A 1 8.97 -1.47 -15.92
C MET A 1 8.42 -1.10 -17.30
N PHE A 2 9.10 -0.30 -18.13
CA PHE A 2 8.59 0.00 -19.50
C PHE A 2 8.50 -1.24 -20.41
N GLY A 3 9.45 -2.17 -20.35
CA GLY A 3 9.41 -3.43 -21.11
C GLY A 3 8.19 -4.28 -20.79
N THR A 4 7.88 -4.46 -19.50
CA THR A 4 6.71 -5.22 -19.02
C THR A 4 5.39 -4.61 -19.46
N MET A 5 5.30 -3.27 -19.54
CA MET A 5 4.11 -2.59 -20.07
C MET A 5 3.90 -2.85 -21.56
N ILE A 6 4.98 -2.94 -22.34
CA ILE A 6 4.93 -3.30 -23.78
C ILE A 6 4.52 -4.76 -23.94
N GLU A 7 4.99 -5.65 -23.08
CA GLU A 7 4.58 -7.07 -23.07
C GLU A 7 3.10 -7.23 -22.75
N ILE A 8 2.57 -6.52 -21.75
CA ILE A 8 1.14 -6.49 -21.42
C ILE A 8 0.33 -5.91 -22.60
N GLU A 9 0.80 -4.83 -23.22
CA GLU A 9 0.15 -4.21 -24.37
C GLU A 9 0.06 -5.18 -25.58
N ASN A 10 1.06 -6.03 -25.76
CA ASN A 10 1.09 -7.01 -26.86
C ASN A 10 0.31 -8.30 -26.54
N ALA A 11 0.08 -8.63 -25.27
CA ALA A 11 -0.61 -9.84 -24.85
C ALA A 11 -2.14 -9.71 -24.80
N LEU A 12 -2.67 -8.48 -24.78
CA LEU A 12 -4.10 -8.19 -24.65
C LEU A 12 -4.73 -7.77 -26.00
N PRO A 13 -6.03 -7.97 -26.20
CA PRO A 13 -6.76 -7.37 -27.32
C PRO A 13 -6.54 -5.85 -27.38
N LYS A 14 -6.31 -5.28 -28.57
CA LYS A 14 -5.81 -3.90 -28.75
C LYS A 14 -6.63 -2.82 -28.06
N ASP A 15 -7.93 -2.95 -28.01
CA ASP A 15 -8.88 -2.02 -27.39
C ASP A 15 -8.79 -2.10 -25.84
N ILE A 16 -8.76 -3.29 -25.28
CA ILE A 16 -8.60 -3.54 -23.85
C ILE A 16 -7.18 -3.14 -23.38
N ALA A 17 -6.15 -3.55 -24.14
CA ALA A 17 -4.76 -3.21 -23.87
C ALA A 17 -4.55 -1.70 -23.75
N THR A 18 -5.14 -0.93 -24.67
CA THR A 18 -4.97 0.52 -24.69
C THR A 18 -5.57 1.20 -23.46
N ILE A 19 -6.75 0.77 -23.01
CA ILE A 19 -7.40 1.31 -21.81
C ILE A 19 -6.60 0.95 -20.55
N ASN A 20 -6.26 -0.33 -20.42
CA ASN A 20 -5.55 -0.86 -19.25
C ASN A 20 -4.15 -0.25 -19.09
N VAL A 21 -3.40 -0.11 -20.19
CA VAL A 21 -2.07 0.51 -20.16
C VAL A 21 -2.14 2.00 -19.82
N LYS A 22 -3.13 2.74 -20.34
CA LYS A 22 -3.33 4.14 -19.96
C LYS A 22 -3.67 4.29 -18.48
N PHE A 23 -4.53 3.42 -17.97
CA PHE A 23 -4.89 3.37 -16.57
C PHE A 23 -3.66 3.13 -15.67
N ILE A 24 -2.88 2.07 -15.94
CA ILE A 24 -1.67 1.76 -15.16
C ILE A 24 -0.65 2.90 -15.25
N LYS A 25 -0.42 3.47 -16.45
CA LYS A 25 0.50 4.63 -16.61
C LYS A 25 0.09 5.81 -15.75
N LYS A 26 -1.20 6.10 -15.63
CA LYS A 26 -1.72 7.17 -14.76
C LYS A 26 -1.35 6.90 -13.30
N ILE A 27 -1.63 5.68 -12.80
CA ILE A 27 -1.36 5.30 -11.41
C ILE A 27 0.15 5.35 -11.10
N ILE A 28 0.98 4.78 -11.96
CA ILE A 28 2.44 4.82 -11.79
C ILE A 28 2.98 6.26 -11.80
N ASN A 29 2.41 7.14 -12.62
CA ASN A 29 2.81 8.55 -12.63
C ASN A 29 2.52 9.23 -11.29
N GLU A 30 1.38 8.96 -10.65
CA GLU A 30 1.06 9.48 -9.31
C GLU A 30 2.06 8.95 -8.26
N VAL A 31 2.41 7.67 -8.31
CA VAL A 31 3.45 7.09 -7.44
C VAL A 31 4.80 7.79 -7.66
N CYS A 32 5.22 8.00 -8.90
CA CYS A 32 6.47 8.71 -9.21
C CYS A 32 6.48 10.14 -8.66
N LYS A 33 5.38 10.88 -8.80
CA LYS A 33 5.23 12.22 -8.22
C LYS A 33 5.38 12.21 -6.70
N GLY A 34 4.76 11.23 -6.03
CA GLY A 34 4.90 11.05 -4.59
C GLY A 34 6.35 10.80 -4.17
N TYR A 35 7.08 9.95 -4.88
CA TYR A 35 8.51 9.74 -4.61
C TYR A 35 9.36 10.99 -4.83
N VAL A 36 9.09 11.77 -5.88
CA VAL A 36 9.77 13.06 -6.08
C VAL A 36 9.51 14.00 -4.90
N THR A 37 8.28 14.07 -4.39
CA THR A 37 7.94 14.88 -3.22
C THR A 37 8.73 14.42 -1.98
N LYS A 38 8.80 13.11 -1.73
CA LYS A 38 9.61 12.56 -0.61
C LYS A 38 11.10 12.90 -0.73
N ILE A 39 11.66 12.86 -1.94
CA ILE A 39 13.05 13.27 -2.20
C ILE A 39 13.24 14.75 -1.86
N VAL A 40 12.33 15.62 -2.29
CA VAL A 40 12.37 17.06 -1.98
C VAL A 40 12.30 17.29 -0.47
N TRP A 41 11.44 16.58 0.26
CA TRP A 41 11.37 16.67 1.72
C TRP A 41 12.69 16.27 2.38
N ARG A 42 13.24 15.12 1.98
CA ARG A 42 14.53 14.61 2.48
C ARG A 42 15.65 15.62 2.26
N ASP A 43 15.80 16.13 1.03
CA ASP A 43 16.90 17.01 0.64
C ASP A 43 16.81 18.37 1.35
N ASN A 44 15.59 18.85 1.64
CA ASN A 44 15.33 20.05 2.42
C ASN A 44 15.26 19.81 3.94
N LYS A 45 15.44 18.56 4.41
CA LYS A 45 15.25 18.16 5.82
C LYS A 45 13.87 18.59 6.36
N TYR A 46 12.88 18.60 5.50
CA TYR A 46 11.52 18.97 5.86
C TYR A 46 10.77 17.76 6.40
N ILE A 47 10.23 17.92 7.61
CA ILE A 47 9.32 16.96 8.23
C ILE A 47 7.92 17.56 8.15
N PRO A 48 7.03 17.03 7.32
CA PRO A 48 5.67 17.54 7.13
C PRO A 48 4.77 17.23 8.34
N PRO A 49 3.63 17.92 8.49
CA PRO A 49 2.54 17.46 9.35
C PRO A 49 2.03 16.07 8.94
N VAL A 50 1.42 15.33 9.88
CA VAL A 50 0.94 13.94 9.64
C VAL A 50 0.00 13.85 8.45
N GLU A 51 -0.95 14.77 8.32
CA GLU A 51 -1.89 14.79 7.21
C GLU A 51 -1.20 14.97 5.84
N GLU A 52 -0.23 15.87 5.75
CA GLU A 52 0.55 16.11 4.53
C GLU A 52 1.42 14.89 4.20
N HIS A 53 2.05 14.30 5.21
CA HIS A 53 2.83 13.07 5.08
C HIS A 53 1.98 11.96 4.50
N LEU A 54 0.82 11.67 5.07
CA LEU A 54 -0.06 10.59 4.63
C LEU A 54 -0.62 10.83 3.23
N LYS A 55 -0.94 12.06 2.82
CA LYS A 55 -1.37 12.36 1.44
C LYS A 55 -0.36 11.88 0.39
N VAL A 56 0.92 11.90 0.70
CA VAL A 56 2.00 11.46 -0.20
C VAL A 56 2.33 9.99 0.01
N THR A 57 2.45 9.56 1.26
CA THR A 57 3.00 8.23 1.57
C THR A 57 2.01 7.10 1.37
N LEU A 58 0.71 7.34 1.46
CA LEU A 58 -0.31 6.36 1.07
C LEU A 58 -0.28 6.03 -0.43
N ILE A 59 0.20 6.95 -1.27
CA ILE A 59 0.41 6.68 -2.69
C ILE A 59 1.73 5.92 -2.89
N THR A 60 2.79 6.30 -2.17
CA THR A 60 4.12 5.69 -2.33
C THR A 60 4.31 4.37 -1.59
N CYS A 61 3.38 3.93 -0.73
CA CYS A 61 3.39 2.58 -0.19
C CYS A 61 3.14 1.50 -1.27
N PHE A 62 2.75 1.91 -2.47
CA PHE A 62 2.53 1.11 -3.65
C PHE A 62 1.28 0.21 -3.61
N TYR A 63 0.56 0.12 -2.51
CA TYR A 63 -0.62 -0.77 -2.37
C TYR A 63 -1.74 -0.43 -3.34
N TRP A 64 -2.02 0.86 -3.55
CA TRP A 64 -2.95 1.28 -4.60
C TRP A 64 -2.51 0.80 -5.99
N ALA A 65 -1.24 0.99 -6.33
CA ALA A 65 -0.71 0.56 -7.62
C ALA A 65 -0.75 -0.97 -7.78
N ILE A 66 -0.41 -1.74 -6.74
CA ILE A 66 -0.50 -3.21 -6.76
C ILE A 66 -1.93 -3.67 -6.98
N ASN A 67 -2.91 -3.09 -6.27
CA ASN A 67 -4.33 -3.41 -6.45
C ASN A 67 -4.80 -3.10 -7.88
N CYS A 68 -4.40 -1.95 -8.44
CA CYS A 68 -4.72 -1.57 -9.82
C CYS A 68 -4.09 -2.51 -10.86
N ILE A 69 -2.84 -2.90 -10.67
CA ILE A 69 -2.13 -3.82 -11.55
C ILE A 69 -2.74 -5.22 -11.46
N ALA A 70 -3.00 -5.69 -10.24
CA ALA A 70 -3.63 -7.01 -10.02
C ALA A 70 -5.01 -7.09 -10.66
N LEU A 71 -5.81 -6.03 -10.58
CA LEU A 71 -7.09 -5.92 -11.25
C LEU A 71 -6.96 -6.13 -12.76
N VAL A 72 -6.05 -5.43 -13.39
CA VAL A 72 -5.84 -5.48 -14.86
C VAL A 72 -5.28 -6.84 -15.32
N VAL A 73 -4.43 -7.49 -14.50
CA VAL A 73 -3.73 -8.72 -14.90
C VAL A 73 -4.55 -9.97 -14.60
N PHE A 74 -5.28 -10.00 -13.50
CA PHE A 74 -5.92 -11.24 -13.02
C PHE A 74 -7.45 -11.29 -13.22
N GLU A 75 -8.08 -10.20 -13.62
CA GLU A 75 -9.52 -10.19 -13.89
C GLU A 75 -9.78 -10.23 -15.41
N GLU A 76 -10.45 -11.27 -15.87
CA GLU A 76 -10.77 -11.46 -17.30
C GLU A 76 -11.80 -10.45 -17.82
N ASN A 77 -12.68 -9.96 -16.93
CA ASN A 77 -13.82 -9.11 -17.29
C ASN A 77 -13.84 -7.79 -16.51
N VAL A 78 -12.71 -7.07 -16.49
CA VAL A 78 -12.67 -5.73 -15.85
C VAL A 78 -13.50 -4.76 -16.65
N THR A 79 -14.53 -4.22 -16.04
CA THR A 79 -15.35 -3.19 -16.66
C THR A 79 -14.69 -1.80 -16.52
N LYS A 80 -15.07 -0.89 -17.42
CA LYS A 80 -14.59 0.49 -17.38
C LYS A 80 -14.98 1.19 -16.05
N GLU A 81 -16.17 0.89 -15.53
CA GLU A 81 -16.69 1.44 -14.29
C GLU A 81 -15.81 1.02 -13.09
N VAL A 82 -15.34 -0.23 -13.06
CA VAL A 82 -14.43 -0.73 -12.02
C VAL A 82 -13.06 -0.03 -12.11
N LEU A 83 -12.53 0.18 -13.32
CA LEU A 83 -11.29 0.93 -13.50
C LEU A 83 -11.44 2.41 -13.08
N GLU A 84 -12.54 3.03 -13.45
CA GLU A 84 -12.86 4.40 -13.04
C GLU A 84 -12.98 4.50 -11.52
N TRP A 85 -13.72 3.59 -10.88
CA TRP A 85 -13.83 3.51 -9.42
C TRP A 85 -12.44 3.35 -8.77
N MET A 86 -11.65 2.40 -9.22
CA MET A 86 -10.31 2.17 -8.68
C MET A 86 -9.40 3.40 -8.84
N SER A 87 -9.59 4.18 -9.93
CA SER A 87 -8.80 5.39 -10.19
C SER A 87 -9.12 6.55 -9.25
N THR A 88 -10.24 6.50 -8.53
CA THR A 88 -10.63 7.50 -7.53
C THR A 88 -9.92 7.34 -6.20
N PHE A 89 -9.08 6.31 -6.05
CA PHE A 89 -8.46 5.95 -4.77
C PHE A 89 -9.53 5.68 -3.69
N PRO A 90 -10.41 4.69 -3.91
CA PRO A 90 -11.61 4.48 -3.09
C PRO A 90 -11.28 4.16 -1.63
N PRO A 91 -12.23 4.38 -0.68
CA PRO A 91 -11.99 4.26 0.76
C PRO A 91 -11.33 2.94 1.16
N ILE A 92 -11.84 1.79 0.74
CA ILE A 92 -11.27 0.47 1.07
C ILE A 92 -9.80 0.32 0.62
N VAL A 93 -9.43 0.90 -0.52
CA VAL A 93 -8.05 0.90 -1.01
C VAL A 93 -7.19 1.86 -0.20
N LYS A 94 -7.74 3.03 0.14
CA LYS A 94 -7.07 4.00 1.01
C LYS A 94 -6.79 3.40 2.38
N ASP A 95 -7.75 2.71 2.97
CA ASP A 95 -7.60 2.05 4.26
C ASP A 95 -6.57 0.92 4.21
N SER A 96 -6.54 0.14 3.14
CA SER A 96 -5.47 -0.83 2.87
C SER A 96 -4.08 -0.16 2.81
N CYS A 97 -3.97 1.03 2.20
CA CYS A 97 -2.74 1.81 2.18
C CYS A 97 -2.38 2.36 3.57
N ILE A 98 -3.38 2.75 4.39
CA ILE A 98 -3.18 3.21 5.77
C ILE A 98 -2.57 2.07 6.60
N VAL A 99 -3.18 0.88 6.56
CA VAL A 99 -2.64 -0.31 7.25
C VAL A 99 -1.20 -0.55 6.84
N SER A 100 -0.92 -0.61 5.54
CA SER A 100 0.43 -0.85 5.03
C SER A 100 1.43 0.23 5.49
N ARG A 101 1.10 1.50 5.28
CA ARG A 101 2.02 2.60 5.53
C ARG A 101 2.30 2.81 7.01
N LEU A 102 1.27 2.74 7.85
CA LEU A 102 1.45 2.99 9.28
C LEU A 102 2.11 1.84 10.01
N MET A 103 1.80 0.59 9.67
CA MET A 103 2.49 -0.56 10.26
C MET A 103 3.99 -0.55 9.92
N ASP A 104 4.34 -0.26 8.66
CA ASP A 104 5.73 -0.06 8.22
C ASP A 104 6.40 1.08 9.00
N ASP A 105 5.80 2.27 8.99
CA ASP A 105 6.35 3.45 9.64
C ASP A 105 6.53 3.31 11.16
N ILE A 106 5.66 2.54 11.84
CA ILE A 106 5.76 2.28 13.29
C ILE A 106 6.90 1.28 13.56
N VAL A 107 6.92 0.16 12.85
CA VAL A 107 7.86 -0.93 13.12
C VAL A 107 9.26 -0.60 12.64
N ALA A 108 9.39 0.05 11.47
CA ALA A 108 10.68 0.44 10.90
C ALA A 108 11.22 1.77 11.43
N HIS A 109 10.51 2.47 12.33
CA HIS A 109 10.83 3.84 12.75
C HIS A 109 12.29 4.03 13.20
N GLU A 110 12.81 3.16 14.07
CA GLU A 110 14.19 3.27 14.57
C GLU A 110 15.20 3.09 13.45
N PHE A 111 15.00 2.08 12.64
CA PHE A 111 15.86 1.73 11.53
C PHE A 111 15.89 2.83 10.45
N GLU A 112 14.73 3.40 10.11
CA GLU A 112 14.61 4.49 9.12
C GLU A 112 15.24 5.78 9.64
N THR A 113 15.09 6.06 10.95
CA THR A 113 15.66 7.25 11.59
C THR A 113 17.19 7.20 11.61
N GLU A 114 17.77 6.03 11.87
CA GLU A 114 19.23 5.84 11.88
C GLU A 114 19.84 5.90 10.48
N ARG A 115 19.13 5.43 9.46
CA ARG A 115 19.71 5.25 8.12
C ARG A 115 19.71 6.50 7.24
N ASN A 116 18.65 7.30 7.20
CA ASN A 116 18.57 8.29 6.13
C ASN A 116 17.69 9.52 6.33
N ASN A 117 17.25 9.87 7.49
CA ASN A 117 16.44 11.09 7.71
C ASN A 117 15.16 11.16 6.85
N VAL A 118 14.58 10.03 6.48
CA VAL A 118 13.26 10.01 5.85
C VAL A 118 12.22 10.09 6.97
N ALA A 119 11.36 11.10 6.93
CA ALA A 119 10.31 11.25 7.93
C ALA A 119 9.32 10.06 7.83
N THR A 120 9.10 9.36 8.96
CA THR A 120 8.01 8.40 9.14
C THR A 120 6.78 9.10 9.69
N ALA A 121 5.61 8.48 9.67
CA ALA A 121 4.41 9.01 10.31
C ALA A 121 4.64 9.26 11.82
N VAL A 122 5.43 8.40 12.48
CA VAL A 122 5.84 8.57 13.88
C VAL A 122 6.63 9.86 14.06
N THR A 123 7.67 10.08 13.23
CA THR A 123 8.47 11.33 13.28
C THR A 123 7.60 12.57 13.06
N CYS A 124 6.66 12.49 12.11
CA CYS A 124 5.75 13.59 11.81
C CYS A 124 4.84 13.90 13.00
N HIS A 125 4.27 12.87 13.63
CA HIS A 125 3.40 13.01 14.80
C HIS A 125 4.16 13.59 16.01
N MET A 126 5.33 13.06 16.31
CA MET A 126 6.19 13.57 17.39
C MET A 126 6.49 15.06 17.22
N LYS A 127 6.81 15.48 15.98
CA LYS A 127 7.11 16.88 15.69
C LYS A 127 5.88 17.78 15.78
N GLU A 128 4.74 17.32 15.26
CA GLU A 128 3.51 18.13 15.18
C GLU A 128 2.86 18.33 16.56
N TYR A 129 2.86 17.27 17.40
CA TYR A 129 2.14 17.27 18.68
C TYR A 129 3.05 17.28 19.90
N GLY A 130 4.37 17.22 19.73
CA GLY A 130 5.32 17.19 20.85
C GLY A 130 5.25 15.91 21.69
N THR A 131 4.82 14.79 21.10
CA THR A 131 4.66 13.49 21.77
C THR A 131 5.94 12.68 21.78
N THR A 132 6.01 11.67 22.67
CA THR A 132 7.04 10.62 22.62
C THR A 132 6.79 9.70 21.44
N LYS A 133 7.75 8.83 21.14
CA LYS A 133 7.62 7.77 20.12
C LYS A 133 6.48 6.80 20.48
N GLU A 134 6.42 6.40 21.75
CA GLU A 134 5.43 5.47 22.27
C GLU A 134 4.01 6.02 22.10
N GLU A 135 3.79 7.28 22.54
CA GLU A 135 2.51 7.97 22.40
C GLU A 135 2.11 8.15 20.92
N ALA A 136 3.05 8.52 20.06
CA ALA A 136 2.81 8.63 18.62
C ALA A 136 2.43 7.28 18.01
N SER A 137 3.16 6.22 18.37
CA SER A 137 2.90 4.86 17.87
C SER A 137 1.53 4.35 18.30
N GLU A 138 1.12 4.58 19.55
CA GLU A 138 -0.20 4.19 20.07
C GLU A 138 -1.32 4.86 19.27
N VAL A 139 -1.24 6.16 19.06
CA VAL A 139 -2.22 6.90 18.24
C VAL A 139 -2.28 6.38 16.80
N LEU A 140 -1.13 6.08 16.19
CA LEU A 140 -1.07 5.57 14.83
C LEU A 140 -1.60 4.13 14.73
N TRP A 141 -1.41 3.29 15.75
CA TRP A 141 -2.05 1.98 15.84
C TRP A 141 -3.57 2.07 15.90
N ASP A 142 -4.14 3.02 16.65
CA ASP A 142 -5.58 3.27 16.66
C ASP A 142 -6.10 3.62 15.25
N VAL A 143 -5.32 4.38 14.46
CA VAL A 143 -5.67 4.66 13.07
C VAL A 143 -5.66 3.40 12.21
N VAL A 144 -4.69 2.49 12.39
CA VAL A 144 -4.63 1.19 11.71
C VAL A 144 -5.85 0.33 12.06
N GLU A 145 -6.21 0.24 13.36
CA GLU A 145 -7.40 -0.50 13.78
C GLU A 145 -8.70 0.05 13.19
N ASN A 146 -8.83 1.36 13.12
CA ASN A 146 -10.00 1.99 12.53
C ASN A 146 -10.07 1.74 11.01
N ALA A 147 -8.93 1.79 10.30
CA ALA A 147 -8.86 1.42 8.89
C ALA A 147 -9.32 -0.04 8.66
N TRP A 148 -8.93 -0.98 9.53
CA TRP A 148 -9.43 -2.36 9.50
C TRP A 148 -10.96 -2.44 9.68
N LYS A 149 -11.51 -1.71 10.64
CA LYS A 149 -12.98 -1.67 10.87
C LYS A 149 -13.72 -1.12 9.66
N ASP A 150 -13.19 -0.05 9.05
CA ASP A 150 -13.80 0.60 7.89
C ASP A 150 -13.71 -0.27 6.63
N MET A 151 -12.58 -0.94 6.35
CA MET A 151 -12.48 -1.93 5.29
C MET A 151 -13.49 -3.07 5.42
N ASN A 152 -13.63 -3.65 6.62
CA ASN A 152 -14.59 -4.71 6.86
C ASN A 152 -16.05 -4.23 6.69
N LYS A 153 -16.36 -3.03 7.16
CA LYS A 153 -17.66 -2.40 7.00
C LYS A 153 -17.99 -2.16 5.51
N GLU A 154 -17.04 -1.63 4.73
CA GLU A 154 -17.23 -1.42 3.30
C GLU A 154 -17.44 -2.75 2.58
N TYR A 155 -16.64 -3.77 2.88
CA TYR A 155 -16.80 -5.10 2.31
C TYR A 155 -18.18 -5.70 2.55
N LEU A 156 -18.72 -5.57 3.76
CA LEU A 156 -20.03 -6.14 4.13
C LEU A 156 -21.22 -5.39 3.53
N ASN A 157 -21.07 -4.09 3.29
CA ASN A 157 -22.18 -3.24 2.87
C ASN A 157 -22.19 -2.92 1.38
N ARG A 158 -21.06 -3.08 0.69
CA ARG A 158 -20.93 -2.70 -0.70
C ARG A 158 -21.41 -3.80 -1.64
N THR A 159 -22.31 -3.46 -2.56
CA THR A 159 -22.93 -4.41 -3.50
C THR A 159 -22.70 -4.06 -4.97
N ASP A 160 -22.19 -2.88 -5.25
CA ASP A 160 -21.93 -2.37 -6.62
C ASP A 160 -20.55 -2.78 -7.18
N ILE A 161 -19.63 -3.26 -6.32
CA ILE A 161 -18.33 -3.79 -6.69
C ILE A 161 -18.28 -5.28 -6.36
N PRO A 162 -17.76 -6.14 -7.25
CA PRO A 162 -17.64 -7.57 -7.00
C PRO A 162 -16.87 -7.86 -5.71
N ALA A 163 -17.44 -8.71 -4.84
CA ALA A 163 -16.82 -9.09 -3.56
C ALA A 163 -15.42 -9.69 -3.73
N SER A 164 -15.16 -10.41 -4.85
CA SER A 164 -13.85 -10.95 -5.19
C SER A 164 -12.77 -9.87 -5.30
N LEU A 165 -13.10 -8.69 -5.79
CA LEU A 165 -12.18 -7.55 -5.87
C LEU A 165 -11.91 -6.94 -4.49
N LEU A 166 -12.96 -6.75 -3.70
CA LEU A 166 -12.84 -6.21 -2.34
C LEU A 166 -11.99 -7.13 -1.45
N VAL A 167 -12.19 -8.44 -1.53
CA VAL A 167 -11.40 -9.44 -0.80
C VAL A 167 -9.91 -9.37 -1.16
N ARG A 168 -9.55 -9.10 -2.42
CA ARG A 168 -8.15 -8.94 -2.81
C ARG A 168 -7.50 -7.75 -2.12
N VAL A 169 -8.21 -6.61 -2.04
CA VAL A 169 -7.72 -5.43 -1.32
C VAL A 169 -7.47 -5.77 0.15
N ILE A 170 -8.43 -6.45 0.80
CA ILE A 170 -8.32 -6.87 2.20
C ILE A 170 -7.18 -7.87 2.39
N ASN A 171 -7.03 -8.85 1.49
CA ASN A 171 -5.97 -9.84 1.59
C ASN A 171 -4.58 -9.23 1.43
N LEU A 172 -4.44 -8.19 0.60
CA LEU A 172 -3.19 -7.46 0.50
C LEU A 172 -2.86 -6.74 1.82
N ALA A 173 -3.84 -6.13 2.49
CA ALA A 173 -3.66 -5.53 3.81
C ALA A 173 -3.29 -6.60 4.87
N ARG A 174 -3.88 -7.80 4.83
CA ARG A 174 -3.54 -8.91 5.74
C ARG A 174 -2.07 -9.34 5.67
N MET A 175 -1.42 -9.15 4.54
CA MET A 175 0.01 -9.42 4.41
C MET A 175 0.85 -8.58 5.38
N MET A 176 0.37 -7.41 5.77
CA MET A 176 1.10 -6.54 6.68
C MET A 176 1.27 -7.14 8.06
N GLU A 177 0.27 -7.86 8.57
CA GLU A 177 0.40 -8.59 9.85
C GLU A 177 1.51 -9.65 9.80
N THR A 178 1.76 -10.22 8.62
CA THR A 178 2.85 -11.18 8.43
C THR A 178 4.20 -10.49 8.31
N MET A 179 4.23 -9.31 7.69
CA MET A 179 5.45 -8.58 7.36
C MET A 179 5.94 -7.68 8.51
N TYR A 180 5.01 -7.06 9.26
CA TYR A 180 5.30 -5.99 10.22
C TYR A 180 4.65 -6.21 11.59
N ASN A 181 4.42 -7.46 12.03
CA ASN A 181 3.79 -7.71 13.33
C ASN A 181 4.70 -7.27 14.50
N GLU A 182 5.96 -7.67 14.48
CA GLU A 182 6.93 -7.37 15.55
C GLU A 182 8.20 -6.71 15.02
N ILE A 183 8.57 -7.00 13.79
CA ILE A 183 9.80 -6.57 13.12
C ILE A 183 9.52 -6.31 11.65
N ASP A 184 10.34 -5.46 11.02
CA ASP A 184 10.31 -5.24 9.58
C ASP A 184 10.84 -6.46 8.82
N GLY A 185 9.94 -7.41 8.57
CA GLY A 185 10.22 -8.63 7.82
C GLY A 185 10.44 -8.37 6.32
N TYR A 186 10.13 -7.18 5.81
CA TYR A 186 10.45 -6.81 4.43
C TYR A 186 11.92 -6.47 4.28
N THR A 187 12.48 -5.71 5.21
CA THR A 187 13.91 -5.34 5.21
C THR A 187 14.78 -6.50 5.70
N ASP A 188 14.35 -7.25 6.73
CA ASP A 188 15.01 -8.48 7.18
C ASP A 188 14.18 -9.71 6.81
N SER A 189 14.33 -10.16 5.57
CA SER A 189 13.61 -11.31 5.02
C SER A 189 14.00 -12.66 5.64
N ALA A 190 15.06 -12.73 6.43
CA ALA A 190 15.47 -13.97 7.12
C ALA A 190 14.39 -14.47 8.07
N ILE A 191 13.63 -13.55 8.68
CA ILE A 191 12.52 -13.83 9.58
C ILE A 191 11.36 -14.54 8.85
N LEU A 192 11.13 -14.15 7.60
CA LEU A 192 10.06 -14.71 6.77
C LEU A 192 10.43 -16.05 6.13
N LYS A 193 11.71 -16.44 6.13
CA LYS A 193 12.20 -17.65 5.46
C LYS A 193 11.40 -18.90 5.81
N ASN A 194 11.14 -19.11 7.09
CA ASN A 194 10.38 -20.29 7.53
C ASN A 194 8.93 -20.26 7.07
N ARG A 195 8.29 -19.08 7.07
CA ARG A 195 6.90 -18.89 6.60
C ARG A 195 6.80 -19.12 5.09
N ILE A 196 7.76 -18.60 4.32
CA ILE A 196 7.86 -18.79 2.87
C ILE A 196 8.08 -20.28 2.54
N SER A 197 9.01 -20.95 3.25
CA SER A 197 9.27 -22.38 3.05
C SER A 197 8.04 -23.24 3.39
N LEU A 198 7.30 -22.90 4.45
CA LEU A 198 6.04 -23.59 4.80
C LEU A 198 4.98 -23.46 3.71
N LEU A 199 4.91 -22.32 3.01
CA LEU A 199 3.92 -22.06 1.97
C LEU A 199 4.29 -22.64 0.61
N LEU A 200 5.58 -22.64 0.26
CA LEU A 200 6.03 -22.94 -1.10
C LEU A 200 6.80 -24.26 -1.23
N GLU A 201 7.41 -24.76 -0.17
CA GLU A 201 8.32 -25.92 -0.25
C GLU A 201 7.77 -27.14 0.49
N LYS A 202 6.99 -26.97 1.56
CA LYS A 202 6.49 -28.07 2.36
C LYS A 202 5.11 -28.51 1.89
N PRO A 203 4.87 -29.84 1.71
CA PRO A 203 3.54 -30.33 1.38
C PRO A 203 2.59 -30.08 2.55
N ILE A 204 1.37 -29.65 2.24
CA ILE A 204 0.29 -29.55 3.21
C ILE A 204 -0.16 -30.97 3.54
N SER A 205 0.01 -31.38 4.80
CA SER A 205 -0.53 -32.65 5.31
C SER A 205 -2.02 -32.45 5.60
N PHE A 206 -2.89 -33.17 4.91
CA PHE A 206 -4.32 -33.23 5.19
C PHE A 206 -4.60 -34.39 6.13
#